data_c7e8213146ccff3941155a4195a10f53
#
_entry.id   c7e8213146ccff3941155a4195a10f53
#
_cell.length_a   1.000
_cell.length_b   1.000
_cell.length_c   1.000
_cell.angle_alpha   90.00
_cell.angle_beta   90.00
_cell.angle_gamma   90.00
#
_symmetry.space_group_name_H-M   'P 1'
#
loop_
_entity.id
_entity.type
_entity.pdbx_description
1 polymer ?
#
loop_
_entity_poly.entity_id
_entity_poly.type
_entity_poly.pdbx_seq_one_letter_code
_entity_poly.pdbx_strand_id
1 'polypeptide(L)'
;MSNKFDSANYPSQVPAVLQKGDFWAWKKPNLSTDYPLASYSLKYKFYLIDGSTAANFTIDATESNNEYIISSSSTTSQTAGDYRWDAIIKRTSDNVEVIIEDGYSTILDNAVRSHAKIVFDSICAVIENRASMDQSSMSIA
;
A
#
# COMPACT_ATOMS: atom_id res chain seq x y z
N MET A 1 -20.93 8.54 5.30
CA MET A 1 -19.69 8.17 4.61
C MET A 1 -18.87 9.42 4.41
N SER A 2 -17.60 9.40 4.76
CA SER A 2 -16.71 10.56 4.63
C SER A 2 -16.21 10.71 3.18
N ASN A 3 -15.94 11.93 2.80
CA ASN A 3 -15.35 12.23 1.48
C ASN A 3 -13.88 11.81 1.46
N LYS A 4 -13.54 10.83 0.63
CA LYS A 4 -12.18 10.27 0.55
C LYS A 4 -11.18 11.18 -0.16
N PHE A 5 -11.64 12.24 -0.82
CA PHE A 5 -10.77 13.24 -1.41
C PHE A 5 -10.47 14.41 -0.48
N ASP A 6 -11.15 14.47 0.65
CA ASP A 6 -10.89 15.47 1.68
C ASP A 6 -9.73 15.01 2.56
N SER A 7 -8.65 15.79 2.60
CA SER A 7 -7.45 15.45 3.36
C SER A 7 -7.70 15.30 4.85
N ALA A 8 -8.75 15.91 5.38
CA ALA A 8 -9.12 15.72 6.78
C ALA A 8 -9.50 14.27 7.09
N ASN A 9 -9.93 13.51 6.08
CA ASN A 9 -10.37 12.12 6.21
C ASN A 9 -9.29 11.12 5.80
N TYR A 10 -8.10 11.56 5.44
CA TYR A 10 -7.02 10.65 5.05
C TYR A 10 -6.52 9.87 6.27
N PRO A 11 -6.18 8.60 6.09
CA PRO A 11 -5.55 7.84 7.17
C PRO A 11 -4.18 8.42 7.52
N SER A 12 -3.76 8.21 8.76
CA SER A 12 -2.48 8.71 9.25
C SER A 12 -1.30 7.76 8.99
N GLN A 13 -1.58 6.63 8.34
CA GLN A 13 -0.57 5.63 7.99
C GLN A 13 -0.80 5.14 6.58
N VAL A 14 0.25 4.57 5.97
CA VAL A 14 0.14 3.92 4.67
C VAL A 14 -0.85 2.76 4.79
N PRO A 15 -1.88 2.71 3.93
CA PRO A 15 -2.79 1.57 3.94
C PRO A 15 -2.05 0.26 3.66
N ALA A 16 -2.42 -0.79 4.39
CA ALA A 16 -1.83 -2.11 4.18
C ALA A 16 -2.19 -2.71 2.82
N VAL A 17 -3.33 -2.31 2.27
CA VAL A 17 -3.81 -2.74 0.96
C VAL A 17 -4.13 -1.51 0.12
N LEU A 18 -3.55 -1.47 -1.08
CA LEU A 18 -3.78 -0.42 -2.07
C LEU A 18 -4.39 -1.06 -3.31
N GLN A 19 -5.40 -0.41 -3.87
CA GLN A 19 -6.11 -0.91 -5.03
C GLN A 19 -5.61 -0.20 -6.29
N LYS A 20 -5.09 -0.95 -7.24
CA LYS A 20 -4.63 -0.42 -8.53
C LYS A 20 -5.79 0.31 -9.24
N GLY A 21 -5.53 1.52 -9.68
CA GLY A 21 -6.54 2.35 -10.33
C GLY A 21 -7.33 3.25 -9.39
N ASP A 22 -7.26 3.01 -8.07
CA ASP A 22 -7.90 3.87 -7.08
C ASP A 22 -7.04 5.09 -6.75
N PHE A 23 -7.68 6.08 -6.16
CA PHE A 23 -6.98 7.20 -5.55
C PHE A 23 -6.36 6.76 -4.23
N TRP A 24 -5.04 6.87 -4.11
CA TRP A 24 -4.32 6.54 -2.89
C TRP A 24 -3.99 7.81 -2.14
N ALA A 25 -4.29 7.85 -0.84
CA ALA A 25 -4.00 9.02 -0.03
C ALA A 25 -3.80 8.63 1.44
N TRP A 26 -2.83 9.28 2.07
CA TRP A 26 -2.62 9.25 3.51
C TRP A 26 -1.89 10.52 3.91
N LYS A 27 -1.79 10.77 5.20
CA LYS A 27 -1.13 11.96 5.73
C LYS A 27 -0.28 11.61 6.93
N LYS A 28 0.67 12.50 7.23
CA LYS A 28 1.49 12.40 8.43
C LYS A 28 1.23 13.61 9.32
N PRO A 29 0.20 13.56 10.18
CA PRO A 29 -0.06 14.64 11.11
C PRO A 29 1.11 14.76 12.10
N ASN A 30 1.43 15.98 12.49
CA ASN A 30 2.49 16.30 13.45
C ASN A 30 3.92 16.02 12.99
N LEU A 31 4.15 15.44 11.83
CA LEU A 31 5.50 15.24 11.30
C LEU A 31 6.19 16.58 11.03
N SER A 32 5.43 17.58 10.63
CA SER A 32 5.95 18.92 10.39
C SER A 32 6.47 19.63 11.64
N THR A 33 6.16 19.12 12.83
CA THR A 33 6.72 19.62 14.09
C THR A 33 8.22 19.34 14.17
N ASP A 34 8.63 18.13 13.80
CA ASP A 34 10.04 17.73 13.81
C ASP A 34 10.74 18.06 12.49
N TYR A 35 10.00 18.02 11.39
CA TYR A 35 10.51 18.26 10.03
C TYR A 35 9.68 19.35 9.36
N PRO A 36 9.98 20.63 9.62
CA PRO A 36 9.21 21.73 9.03
C PRO A 36 9.19 21.69 7.51
N LEU A 37 8.02 21.89 6.92
CA LEU A 37 7.80 21.83 5.49
C LEU A 37 8.70 22.75 4.67
N ALA A 38 9.11 23.88 5.26
CA ALA A 38 9.97 24.86 4.59
C ALA A 38 11.40 24.33 4.37
N SER A 39 11.86 23.39 5.19
CA SER A 39 13.25 22.92 5.20
C SER A 39 13.42 21.45 4.86
N TYR A 40 12.33 20.71 4.79
CA TYR A 40 12.34 19.26 4.55
C TYR A 40 11.28 18.88 3.53
N SER A 41 11.50 17.76 2.86
CA SER A 41 10.51 17.13 2.00
C SER A 41 10.39 15.66 2.35
N LEU A 42 9.21 15.10 2.11
CA LEU A 42 8.90 13.72 2.40
C LEU A 42 8.57 12.99 1.10
N LYS A 43 9.08 11.78 0.95
CA LYS A 43 8.68 10.89 -0.14
C LYS A 43 8.54 9.47 0.37
N TYR A 44 7.72 8.69 -0.31
CA TYR A 44 7.55 7.27 -0.06
C TYR A 44 8.07 6.50 -1.25
N LYS A 45 8.97 5.59 -1.01
CA LYS A 45 9.57 4.76 -2.05
C LYS A 45 9.11 3.32 -1.86
N PHE A 46 8.50 2.76 -2.89
CA PHE A 46 7.93 1.42 -2.87
C PHE A 46 8.80 0.47 -3.67
N TYR A 47 9.11 -0.67 -3.07
CA TYR A 47 9.96 -1.70 -3.67
C TYR A 47 9.17 -2.99 -3.78
N LEU A 48 9.01 -3.50 -5.00
CA LEU A 48 8.37 -4.80 -5.23
C LEU A 48 9.27 -5.91 -4.68
N ILE A 49 8.75 -6.73 -3.76
CA ILE A 49 9.56 -7.70 -3.02
C ILE A 49 10.07 -8.81 -3.92
N ASP A 50 9.20 -9.40 -4.76
CA ASP A 50 9.56 -10.53 -5.62
C ASP A 50 9.47 -10.16 -7.10
N GLY A 51 9.94 -8.99 -7.47
CA GLY A 51 9.77 -8.52 -8.82
C GLY A 51 10.92 -7.69 -9.33
N SER A 52 10.70 -7.17 -10.53
CA SER A 52 11.65 -6.30 -11.21
C SER A 52 11.78 -4.97 -10.49
N THR A 53 13.01 -4.43 -10.42
CA THR A 53 13.25 -3.08 -9.93
C THR A 53 12.54 -2.02 -10.77
N ALA A 54 12.17 -2.36 -12.01
CA ALA A 54 11.39 -1.47 -12.87
C ALA A 54 9.97 -1.20 -12.33
N ALA A 55 9.46 -2.06 -11.46
CA ALA A 55 8.17 -1.87 -10.80
C ALA A 55 8.23 -0.95 -9.58
N ASN A 56 9.42 -0.60 -9.11
CA ASN A 56 9.59 0.30 -7.98
C ASN A 56 9.12 1.70 -8.37
N PHE A 57 8.53 2.40 -7.42
CA PHE A 57 8.02 3.74 -7.68
C PHE A 57 8.12 4.62 -6.43
N THR A 58 7.99 5.91 -6.64
CA THR A 58 8.09 6.91 -5.57
C THR A 58 6.87 7.82 -5.62
N ILE A 59 6.33 8.14 -4.46
CA ILE A 59 5.28 9.14 -4.31
C ILE A 59 5.82 10.26 -3.43
N ASP A 60 5.87 11.47 -3.98
CA ASP A 60 6.31 12.65 -3.25
C ASP A 60 5.15 13.24 -2.47
N ALA A 61 5.40 13.59 -1.21
CA ALA A 61 4.42 14.28 -0.40
C ALA A 61 4.25 15.72 -0.85
N THR A 62 3.04 16.23 -0.68
CA THR A 62 2.71 17.63 -0.88
C THR A 62 2.37 18.27 0.45
N GLU A 63 2.17 19.57 0.46
CA GLU A 63 1.83 20.32 1.66
C GLU A 63 0.37 20.76 1.62
N SER A 64 -0.31 20.61 2.74
CA SER A 64 -1.65 21.15 2.91
C SER A 64 -1.90 21.38 4.40
N ASN A 65 -2.34 22.59 4.76
CA ASN A 65 -2.63 22.95 6.15
C ASN A 65 -1.48 22.63 7.11
N ASN A 66 -0.25 22.91 6.66
CA ASN A 66 0.97 22.65 7.43
C ASN A 66 1.18 21.17 7.78
N GLU A 67 0.68 20.27 6.93
CA GLU A 67 0.84 18.82 7.07
C GLU A 67 1.43 18.23 5.80
N TYR A 68 2.13 17.10 5.96
CA TYR A 68 2.56 16.27 4.83
C TYR A 68 1.39 15.42 4.36
N ILE A 69 1.01 15.62 3.12
CA ILE A 69 -0.06 14.87 2.45
C ILE A 69 0.55 14.05 1.33
N ILE A 70 0.27 12.77 1.31
CA ILE A 70 0.74 11.85 0.29
C ILE A 70 -0.47 11.38 -0.52
N SER A 71 -0.46 11.61 -1.82
CA SER A 71 -1.57 11.16 -2.66
C SER A 71 -1.09 10.82 -4.06
N SER A 72 -1.80 9.91 -4.70
CA SER A 72 -1.56 9.54 -6.09
C SER A 72 -2.89 9.21 -6.75
N SER A 73 -3.19 9.91 -7.82
CA SER A 73 -4.41 9.68 -8.62
C SER A 73 -4.12 8.83 -9.86
N SER A 74 -2.85 8.62 -10.20
CA SER A 74 -2.43 7.86 -11.38
C SER A 74 -1.81 6.53 -10.96
N THR A 75 -2.67 5.59 -10.54
CA THR A 75 -2.22 4.30 -9.99
C THR A 75 -2.44 3.12 -10.91
N THR A 76 -2.99 3.36 -12.12
CA THR A 76 -3.30 2.30 -13.08
C THR A 76 -2.07 1.62 -13.67
N SER A 77 -0.92 2.30 -13.70
CA SER A 77 0.31 1.76 -14.25
C SER A 77 1.14 0.97 -13.24
N GLN A 78 0.72 0.93 -11.98
CA GLN A 78 1.47 0.23 -10.94
C GLN A 78 1.31 -1.28 -11.08
N THR A 79 2.38 -2.01 -10.79
CA THR A 79 2.36 -3.47 -10.82
C THR A 79 1.76 -4.00 -9.52
N ALA A 80 0.82 -4.94 -9.62
CA ALA A 80 0.24 -5.61 -8.46
C ALA A 80 1.29 -6.50 -7.78
N GLY A 81 1.22 -6.62 -6.47
CA GLY A 81 2.12 -7.46 -5.70
C GLY A 81 2.37 -6.92 -4.30
N ASP A 82 3.28 -7.58 -3.59
CA ASP A 82 3.68 -7.17 -2.25
C ASP A 82 4.87 -6.23 -2.32
N TYR A 83 4.76 -5.11 -1.60
CA TYR A 83 5.78 -4.07 -1.59
C TYR A 83 6.28 -3.80 -0.18
N ARG A 84 7.56 -3.51 -0.08
CA ARG A 84 8.14 -2.81 1.06
C ARG A 84 8.22 -1.33 0.71
N TRP A 85 7.94 -0.46 1.67
CA TRP A 85 8.07 0.96 1.45
C TRP A 85 8.92 1.60 2.54
N ASP A 86 9.61 2.67 2.14
CA ASP A 86 10.38 3.53 3.03
C ASP A 86 9.82 4.95 2.97
N ALA A 87 9.61 5.55 4.13
CA ALA A 87 9.30 6.97 4.23
C ALA A 87 10.61 7.72 4.42
N ILE A 88 10.95 8.56 3.47
CA ILE A 88 12.26 9.21 3.39
C ILE A 88 12.06 10.72 3.55
N ILE A 89 12.74 11.29 4.55
CA ILE A 89 12.84 12.74 4.72
C ILE A 89 14.14 13.21 4.10
N LYS A 90 14.04 14.25 3.28
CA LYS A 90 15.17 14.90 2.65
C LYS A 90 15.30 16.32 3.18
N ARG A 91 16.47 16.66 3.65
CA ARG A 91 16.78 18.03 4.05
C ARG A 91 17.16 18.84 2.81
N THR A 92 16.40 19.91 2.56
CA THR A 92 16.54 20.65 1.29
C THR A 92 17.84 21.44 1.19
N SER A 93 18.46 21.80 2.33
CA SER A 93 19.70 22.60 2.34
C SER A 93 20.89 21.86 1.75
N ASP A 94 20.97 20.53 1.90
CA ASP A 94 22.12 19.72 1.47
C ASP A 94 21.72 18.41 0.79
N ASN A 95 20.42 18.18 0.59
CA ASN A 95 19.86 16.98 -0.03
C ASN A 95 20.19 15.69 0.71
N VAL A 96 20.51 15.75 1.99
CA VAL A 96 20.72 14.57 2.82
C VAL A 96 19.38 13.90 3.10
N GLU A 97 19.31 12.58 2.92
CA GLU A 97 18.09 11.81 3.11
C GLU A 97 18.23 10.86 4.30
N VAL A 98 17.13 10.66 5.01
CA VAL A 98 17.05 9.69 6.09
C VAL A 98 15.71 8.96 6.04
N ILE A 99 15.73 7.67 6.31
CA ILE A 99 14.53 6.85 6.41
C ILE A 99 13.96 7.03 7.82
N ILE A 100 12.75 7.52 7.92
CA ILE A 100 12.10 7.76 9.22
C ILE A 100 11.11 6.68 9.58
N GLU A 101 10.63 5.92 8.60
CA GLU A 101 9.63 4.89 8.82
C GLU A 101 9.71 3.90 7.66
N ASP A 102 9.31 2.65 7.89
CA ASP A 102 9.17 1.66 6.84
C ASP A 102 7.98 0.75 7.11
N GLY A 103 7.61 -0.05 6.15
CA GLY A 103 6.50 -0.98 6.28
C GLY A 103 6.27 -1.76 5.01
N TYR A 104 5.12 -2.44 4.98
CA TYR A 104 4.71 -3.29 3.87
C TYR A 104 3.29 -2.95 3.44
N SER A 105 3.05 -3.03 2.15
CA SER A 105 1.72 -2.85 1.57
C SER A 105 1.56 -3.77 0.37
N THR A 106 0.34 -4.22 0.13
CA THR A 106 0.02 -5.04 -1.03
C THR A 106 -0.80 -4.20 -2.02
N ILE A 107 -0.38 -4.19 -3.28
CA ILE A 107 -1.13 -3.56 -4.36
C ILE A 107 -1.92 -4.65 -5.07
N LEU A 108 -3.24 -4.48 -5.09
CA LEU A 108 -4.16 -5.39 -5.75
C LEU A 108 -4.64 -4.77 -7.06
N ASP A 109 -4.68 -5.58 -8.10
CA ASP A 109 -5.35 -5.24 -9.35
C ASP A 109 -6.85 -5.52 -9.19
N ASN A 110 -7.71 -4.68 -9.75
CA ASN A 110 -9.17 -4.89 -9.66
C ASN A 110 -9.58 -6.25 -10.19
N ALA A 111 -9.04 -6.66 -11.34
CA ALA A 111 -9.31 -7.97 -11.90
C ALA A 111 -8.73 -9.09 -11.04
N VAL A 112 -7.50 -8.91 -10.55
CA VAL A 112 -6.83 -9.87 -9.67
C VAL A 112 -7.56 -9.96 -8.34
N ARG A 113 -8.03 -8.84 -7.80
CA ARG A 113 -8.79 -8.84 -6.55
C ARG A 113 -10.06 -9.67 -6.66
N SER A 114 -10.86 -9.47 -7.69
CA SER A 114 -12.08 -10.25 -7.93
C SER A 114 -11.75 -11.73 -8.13
N HIS A 115 -10.72 -12.01 -8.93
CA HIS A 115 -10.27 -13.37 -9.19
C HIS A 115 -9.70 -14.01 -7.92
N ALA A 116 -8.91 -13.30 -7.14
CA ALA A 116 -8.35 -13.79 -5.89
C ALA A 116 -9.42 -14.14 -4.87
N LYS A 117 -10.49 -13.36 -4.79
CA LYS A 117 -11.62 -13.67 -3.91
C LYS A 117 -12.31 -14.97 -4.36
N ILE A 118 -12.58 -15.12 -5.65
CA ILE A 118 -13.17 -16.33 -6.21
C ILE A 118 -12.29 -17.55 -5.95
N VAL A 119 -11.00 -17.43 -6.21
CA VAL A 119 -10.02 -18.49 -5.97
C VAL A 119 -9.96 -18.86 -4.50
N PHE A 120 -9.94 -17.90 -3.62
CA PHE A 120 -9.93 -18.15 -2.18
C PHE A 120 -11.15 -18.92 -1.73
N ASP A 121 -12.34 -18.49 -2.15
CA ASP A 121 -13.60 -19.17 -1.85
C ASP A 121 -13.60 -20.59 -2.42
N SER A 122 -13.08 -20.78 -3.61
CA SER A 122 -12.97 -22.10 -4.26
C SER A 122 -11.99 -23.01 -3.52
N ILE A 123 -10.86 -22.49 -3.06
CA ILE A 123 -9.87 -23.25 -2.28
C ILE A 123 -10.49 -23.73 -0.97
N CYS A 124 -11.21 -22.88 -0.26
CA CYS A 124 -11.89 -23.26 0.98
C CYS A 124 -12.90 -24.38 0.74
N ALA A 125 -13.71 -24.28 -0.33
CA ALA A 125 -14.66 -25.33 -0.70
C ALA A 125 -13.97 -26.64 -1.04
N VAL A 126 -12.86 -26.60 -1.78
CA VAL A 126 -12.08 -27.79 -2.15
C VAL A 126 -11.47 -28.44 -0.91
N ILE A 127 -10.97 -27.68 0.02
CA ILE A 127 -10.41 -28.22 1.27
C ILE A 127 -11.50 -28.96 2.06
N GLU A 128 -12.68 -28.37 2.20
CA GLU A 128 -13.80 -29.01 2.90
C GLU A 128 -14.23 -30.31 2.18
N ASN A 129 -14.36 -30.27 0.87
CA ASN A 129 -14.71 -31.46 0.10
C ASN A 129 -13.65 -32.55 0.20
N ARG A 130 -12.38 -32.18 0.14
CA ARG A 130 -11.27 -33.13 0.27
C ARG A 130 -11.30 -33.83 1.61
N ALA A 131 -11.53 -33.11 2.70
CA ALA A 131 -11.63 -33.72 4.03
C ALA A 131 -12.78 -34.74 4.09
N SER A 132 -13.94 -34.39 3.53
CA SER A 132 -15.07 -35.31 3.47
C SER A 132 -14.79 -36.51 2.61
N MET A 133 -14.14 -36.33 1.46
CA MET A 133 -13.78 -37.44 0.54
C MET A 133 -12.75 -38.36 1.19
N ASP A 134 -11.76 -37.84 1.87
CA ASP A 134 -10.74 -38.63 2.57
C ASP A 134 -11.39 -39.51 3.63
N GLN A 135 -12.33 -38.96 4.38
CA GLN A 135 -13.08 -39.72 5.39
C GLN A 135 -13.90 -40.85 4.74
N SER A 136 -14.55 -40.52 3.63
CA SER A 136 -15.31 -41.53 2.86
C SER A 136 -14.40 -42.65 2.33
N SER A 137 -13.25 -42.29 1.79
CA SER A 137 -12.26 -43.25 1.31
C SER A 137 -11.75 -44.15 2.42
N MET A 138 -11.49 -43.60 3.59
CA MET A 138 -11.07 -44.38 4.75
C MET A 138 -12.16 -45.36 5.21
N SER A 139 -13.42 -44.99 5.13
CA SER A 139 -14.52 -45.83 5.51
C SER A 139 -14.77 -46.96 4.50
N ILE A 140 -14.40 -46.75 3.25
CA ILE A 140 -14.53 -47.74 2.19
C ILE A 140 -13.37 -48.74 2.23
N ALA A 141 -12.21 -48.29 2.56
CA ALA A 141 -11.04 -49.14 2.65
C ALA A 141 -11.10 -50.02 3.89
#